data_60d71848f38518fedf4f87cd5505b2dd
#
_entry.id   60d71848f38518fedf4f87cd5505b2dd
#
_cell.length_a   1.000
_cell.length_b   1.000
_cell.length_c   1.000
_cell.angle_alpha   90.00
_cell.angle_beta   90.00
_cell.angle_gamma   90.00
#
_symmetry.space_group_name_H-M   'P 1'
#
loop_
_entity.id
_entity.type
_entity.pdbx_description
1 polymer ?
#
loop_
_entity_poly.entity_id
_entity_poly.type
_entity_poly.pdbx_seq_one_letter_code
_entity_poly.pdbx_strand_id
1 'polypeptide(L)' 'MDVTEMCRVLDISTKTGYRLLKNGDISSLKIGRAYRIPKAHLLAYLKIRKVSGLW' A
#
# COMPACT_ATOMS: atom_id res chain seq x y z
N MET A 1 2.52 1.60 8.80
CA MET A 1 2.91 2.85 8.13
C MET A 1 1.67 3.59 7.67
N ASP A 2 1.79 4.88 7.42
CA ASP A 2 0.67 5.64 6.88
C ASP A 2 0.72 5.66 5.35
N VAL A 3 -0.27 6.34 4.76
CA VAL A 3 -0.38 6.37 3.29
C VAL A 3 0.82 7.05 2.65
N THR A 4 1.28 8.15 3.24
CA THR A 4 2.40 8.88 2.68
C THR A 4 3.65 8.01 2.62
N GLU A 5 3.91 7.31 3.71
CA GLU A 5 5.06 6.43 3.78
C GLU A 5 4.92 5.26 2.82
N MET A 6 3.71 4.71 2.73
CA MET A 6 3.44 3.62 1.80
C MET A 6 3.71 4.05 0.36
N CYS A 7 3.23 5.21 -0.01
CA CYS A 7 3.44 5.72 -1.37
C CYS A 7 4.91 5.94 -1.65
N ARG A 8 5.65 6.39 -0.65
CA ARG A 8 7.08 6.60 -0.83
C ARG A 8 7.80 5.27 -1.05
N VAL A 9 7.43 4.25 -0.29
CA VAL A 9 8.02 2.92 -0.44
C VAL A 9 7.72 2.33 -1.82
N LEU A 10 6.49 2.54 -2.29
CA LEU A 10 6.07 2.01 -3.58
C LEU A 10 6.45 2.92 -4.74
N ASP A 11 6.96 4.11 -4.43
CA ASP A 11 7.34 5.09 -5.45
C ASP A 11 6.15 5.46 -6.33
N ILE A 12 5.03 5.75 -5.70
CA ILE A 12 3.80 6.15 -6.37
C ILE A 12 3.29 7.44 -5.74
N SER A 13 2.37 8.10 -6.45
CA SER A 13 1.73 9.30 -5.91
C SER A 13 0.71 8.91 -4.85
N THR A 14 0.37 9.87 -3.98
CA THR A 14 -0.64 9.62 -2.97
C THR A 14 -1.98 9.30 -3.59
N LYS A 15 -2.28 9.89 -4.73
CA LYS A 15 -3.52 9.60 -5.44
C LYS A 15 -3.60 8.12 -5.81
N THR A 16 -2.51 7.58 -6.34
CA THR A 16 -2.45 6.17 -6.68
C THR A 16 -2.51 5.30 -5.43
N GLY A 17 -1.84 5.74 -4.36
CA GLY A 17 -1.88 5.02 -3.10
C GLY A 17 -3.29 4.89 -2.54
N TYR A 18 -4.04 5.98 -2.55
CA TYR A 18 -5.41 5.95 -2.08
C TYR A 18 -6.28 5.05 -2.97
N ARG A 19 -6.01 5.04 -4.24
CA ARG A 19 -6.73 4.16 -5.16
C ARG A 19 -6.51 2.70 -4.80
N LEU A 20 -5.27 2.33 -4.50
CA LEU A 20 -4.97 0.96 -4.12
C LEU A 20 -5.70 0.55 -2.85
N LEU A 21 -5.75 1.46 -1.89
CA LEU A 21 -6.48 1.19 -0.65
C LEU A 21 -7.97 1.08 -0.89
N LYS A 22 -8.50 1.96 -1.72
CA LYS A 22 -9.93 1.98 -2.01
C LYS A 22 -10.36 0.73 -2.78
N ASN A 23 -9.52 0.25 -3.67
CA ASN A 23 -9.81 -0.94 -4.46
C ASN A 23 -9.59 -2.23 -3.67
N GLY A 24 -8.99 -2.14 -2.49
CA GLY A 24 -8.73 -3.32 -1.70
C GLY A 24 -7.48 -4.09 -2.11
N ASP A 25 -6.65 -3.49 -2.96
CA ASP A 25 -5.40 -4.14 -3.37
C ASP A 25 -4.44 -4.28 -2.18
N ILE A 26 -4.48 -3.32 -1.28
CA ILE A 26 -3.69 -3.35 -0.07
C ILE A 26 -4.63 -3.22 1.11
N SER A 27 -4.59 -4.19 2.00
CA SER A 27 -5.42 -4.13 3.20
C SER A 27 -4.89 -3.07 4.14
N SER A 28 -5.79 -2.30 4.72
CA SER A 28 -5.41 -1.25 5.65
C SER A 28 -6.43 -1.13 6.75
N LEU A 29 -6.03 -0.47 7.82
CA LEU A 29 -6.91 -0.17 8.92
C LEU A 29 -7.16 1.33 8.89
N LYS A 30 -8.41 1.72 9.04
CA LYS A 30 -8.75 3.12 9.12
C LYS A 30 -9.05 3.46 10.57
N ILE A 31 -8.20 4.26 11.17
CA ILE A 31 -8.35 4.68 12.56
C ILE A 31 -8.62 6.19 12.54
N GLY A 32 -9.85 6.56 12.90
CA GLY A 32 -10.23 7.95 12.78
C GLY A 32 -10.21 8.39 11.34
N ARG A 33 -9.37 9.36 11.04
CA ARG A 33 -9.22 9.87 9.67
C ARG A 33 -7.97 9.38 8.98
N ALA A 34 -7.20 8.55 9.66
CA ALA A 34 -5.92 8.11 9.13
C ALA A 34 -5.99 6.65 8.71
N TYR A 35 -5.35 6.37 7.58
CA TYR A 35 -5.17 4.99 7.16
C TYR A 35 -3.87 4.48 7.74
N ARG A 36 -3.93 3.29 8.29
CA ARG A 36 -2.74 2.61 8.81
C ARG A 36 -2.55 1.33 8.04
N ILE A 37 -1.43 1.21 7.39
CA ILE A 37 -1.11 0.03 6.58
C ILE A 37 -0.10 -0.82 7.34
N PRO A 38 -0.49 -2.01 7.82
CA PRO A 38 0.49 -2.89 8.46
C PRO A 38 1.57 -3.26 7.47
N LYS A 39 2.80 -3.24 7.93
CA LYS A 39 3.92 -3.55 7.06
C LYS A 39 3.77 -4.93 6.42
N ALA A 40 3.22 -5.88 7.16
CA ALA A 40 3.00 -7.22 6.63
C ALA A 40 2.09 -7.21 5.39
N HIS A 41 1.08 -6.34 5.40
CA HIS A 41 0.17 -6.25 4.27
C HIS A 41 0.86 -5.65 3.05
N LEU A 42 1.74 -4.68 3.29
CA LEU A 42 2.50 -4.08 2.21
C LEU A 42 3.44 -5.11 1.60
N LEU A 43 4.11 -5.88 2.42
CA LEU A 43 5.01 -6.91 1.95
C LEU A 43 4.26 -7.98 1.14
N ALA A 44 3.07 -8.33 1.60
CA ALA A 44 2.24 -9.29 0.87
C ALA A 44 1.86 -8.75 -0.51
N TYR A 45 1.51 -7.47 -0.57
CA TYR A 45 1.18 -6.83 -1.83
C TYR A 45 2.38 -6.86 -2.77
N LEU A 46 3.54 -6.51 -2.27
CA LEU A 46 4.75 -6.52 -3.07
C LEU A 46 5.10 -7.91 -3.56
N LYS A 47 4.85 -8.90 -2.74
CA LYS A 47 5.07 -10.29 -3.14
C LYS A 47 4.21 -10.67 -4.33
N ILE A 48 2.95 -10.30 -4.27
CA ILE A 48 2.02 -10.61 -5.35
C ILE A 48 2.41 -9.88 -6.63
N ARG A 49 2.78 -8.61 -6.49
CA ARG A 49 3.15 -7.81 -7.65
C ARG A 49 4.50 -8.19 -8.21
N LYS A 50 5.25 -8.94 -7.46
CA LYS A 50 6.56 -9.38 -7.87
C LYS A 50 6.53 -10.26 -9.11
N VAL A 51 5.38 -10.70 -9.48
CA VAL A 51 5.23 -11.53 -10.66
C VAL A 51 5.85 -10.93 -11.90
N SER A 52 6.16 -9.66 -11.84
CA SER A 52 6.84 -9.03 -12.96
C SER A 52 8.17 -9.69 -13.28
N GLY A 53 8.70 -10.42 -12.34
CA GLY A 53 9.95 -11.12 -12.56
C GLY A 53 11.17 -10.23 -12.55
N LEU A 54 11.00 -9.01 -12.15
CA LEU A 54 12.11 -8.06 -12.12
C LEU A 54 12.92 -8.15 -10.86
N TRP A 55 12.47 -8.87 -9.93
CA TRP A 55 13.08 -8.94 -8.61
C TRP A 55 14.07 -10.05 -8.49
#